data_d75256b106cf4d9e81fa4d16d571874b
#
_entry.id   d75256b106cf4d9e81fa4d16d571874b
#
_cell.length_a   1.000
_cell.length_b   1.000
_cell.length_c   1.000
_cell.angle_alpha   90.00
_cell.angle_beta   90.00
_cell.angle_gamma   90.00
#
_symmetry.space_group_name_H-M   'P 1'
#
loop_
_entity.id
_entity.type
_entity.pdbx_description
1 polymer ?
#
loop_
_entity_poly.entity_id
_entity_poly.type
_entity_poly.pdbx_seq_one_letter_code
_entity_poly.pdbx_strand_id
1 'polypeptide(L)'
;VFGVLPLLAAGGLAFAAVKNHRIQTGNDAFIPAAWHNLRTDEIFPDLLREPSTGGQQAPGWVRQGIVKDSDCKKALMPRLASVAVENGCTTVLRATYVDAGGEAAATVALCVLGSNDQARTIERSGLSVVADHPGPMVVPVAVPKTAAAGWRTSLGHGGGTMSPTLFGPYLAAITVGPTDPDRRYGNLPGEWKSSGQPESLVYQSLSTDLLFAFSHSFDKAVDGR
;
A
#
# COMPACT_ATOMS: atom_id res chain seq x y z
N VAL A 1 -30.94 -25.68 45.42
CA VAL A 1 -30.49 -24.35 44.90
C VAL A 1 -29.03 -24.35 44.44
N PHE A 2 -28.22 -25.41 44.71
CA PHE A 2 -26.76 -25.43 44.40
C PHE A 2 -26.39 -25.82 42.95
N GLY A 3 -27.35 -26.20 42.10
CA GLY A 3 -27.04 -26.69 40.74
C GLY A 3 -27.17 -25.65 39.60
N VAL A 4 -27.80 -24.50 39.80
CA VAL A 4 -28.11 -23.55 38.75
C VAL A 4 -26.94 -22.59 38.46
N LEU A 5 -26.23 -22.16 39.45
CA LEU A 5 -25.07 -21.25 39.31
C LEU A 5 -23.93 -21.82 38.46
N PRO A 6 -23.46 -23.08 38.66
CA PRO A 6 -22.41 -23.64 37.81
C PRO A 6 -22.87 -23.88 36.37
N LEU A 7 -24.15 -24.16 36.12
CA LEU A 7 -24.68 -24.29 34.75
C LEU A 7 -24.73 -22.97 34.01
N LEU A 8 -25.04 -21.85 34.64
CA LEU A 8 -25.03 -20.53 34.06
C LEU A 8 -23.58 -20.07 33.76
N ALA A 9 -22.64 -20.36 34.64
CA ALA A 9 -21.22 -20.07 34.43
C ALA A 9 -20.65 -20.91 33.28
N ALA A 10 -20.96 -22.20 33.19
CA ALA A 10 -20.54 -23.07 32.08
C ALA A 10 -21.14 -22.63 30.73
N GLY A 11 -22.41 -22.22 30.73
CA GLY A 11 -23.06 -21.67 29.53
C GLY A 11 -22.44 -20.37 29.04
N GLY A 12 -22.08 -19.47 29.97
CA GLY A 12 -21.37 -18.21 29.65
C GLY A 12 -19.97 -18.43 29.06
N LEU A 13 -19.21 -19.36 29.64
CA LEU A 13 -17.88 -19.72 29.12
C LEU A 13 -17.95 -20.41 27.76
N ALA A 14 -18.90 -21.31 27.54
CA ALA A 14 -19.11 -21.96 26.25
C ALA A 14 -19.51 -20.95 25.16
N PHE A 15 -20.38 -20.00 25.50
CA PHE A 15 -20.77 -18.93 24.57
C PHE A 15 -19.60 -18.03 24.22
N ALA A 16 -18.79 -17.63 25.21
CA ALA A 16 -17.59 -16.84 25.01
C ALA A 16 -16.54 -17.58 24.15
N ALA A 17 -16.35 -18.88 24.38
CA ALA A 17 -15.45 -19.72 23.61
C ALA A 17 -15.91 -19.87 22.14
N VAL A 18 -17.19 -20.10 21.90
CA VAL A 18 -17.77 -20.18 20.54
C VAL A 18 -17.67 -18.84 19.82
N LYS A 19 -17.96 -17.74 20.52
CA LYS A 19 -17.79 -16.39 19.97
C LYS A 19 -16.34 -16.10 19.60
N ASN A 20 -15.42 -16.43 20.48
CA ASN A 20 -13.98 -16.22 20.26
C ASN A 20 -13.46 -17.11 19.12
N HIS A 21 -13.90 -18.37 19.05
CA HIS A 21 -13.58 -19.26 17.94
C HIS A 21 -14.12 -18.75 16.60
N ARG A 22 -15.35 -18.24 16.57
CA ARG A 22 -15.92 -17.62 15.35
C ARG A 22 -15.16 -16.37 14.90
N ILE A 23 -14.67 -15.57 15.85
CA ILE A 23 -13.83 -14.39 15.54
C ILE A 23 -12.48 -14.85 14.98
N GLN A 24 -11.83 -15.84 15.58
CA GLN A 24 -10.54 -16.35 15.12
C GLN A 24 -10.64 -17.05 13.77
N THR A 25 -11.60 -17.95 13.57
CA THR A 25 -11.82 -18.61 12.27
C THR A 25 -12.35 -17.66 11.20
N GLY A 26 -13.08 -16.61 11.60
CA GLY A 26 -13.52 -15.54 10.72
C GLY A 26 -12.34 -14.70 10.22
N ASN A 27 -11.37 -14.38 11.08
CA ASN A 27 -10.18 -13.64 10.71
C ASN A 27 -9.29 -14.43 9.75
N ASP A 28 -9.00 -15.69 10.03
CA ASP A 28 -8.16 -16.52 9.15
C ASP A 28 -8.77 -16.72 7.77
N ALA A 29 -10.10 -16.82 7.66
CA ALA A 29 -10.82 -16.89 6.39
C ALA A 29 -10.98 -15.51 5.73
N PHE A 30 -11.10 -14.45 6.54
CA PHE A 30 -11.30 -13.09 6.06
C PHE A 30 -10.02 -12.51 5.44
N ILE A 31 -8.86 -12.71 6.07
CA ILE A 31 -7.59 -12.11 5.61
C ILE A 31 -7.33 -12.39 4.12
N PRO A 32 -7.37 -13.63 3.61
CA PRO A 32 -7.13 -13.88 2.18
C PRO A 32 -8.19 -13.28 1.26
N ALA A 33 -9.40 -13.06 1.77
CA ALA A 33 -10.54 -12.52 1.02
C ALA A 33 -10.78 -11.02 1.27
N ALA A 34 -9.95 -10.36 2.06
CA ALA A 34 -10.14 -8.97 2.48
C ALA A 34 -10.26 -8.02 1.26
N TRP A 35 -9.49 -8.23 0.22
CA TRP A 35 -9.53 -7.41 -1.00
C TRP A 35 -10.88 -7.45 -1.74
N HIS A 36 -11.70 -8.48 -1.53
CA HIS A 36 -13.06 -8.59 -2.04
C HIS A 36 -14.12 -8.06 -1.07
N ASN A 37 -13.84 -8.13 0.23
CA ASN A 37 -14.83 -7.86 1.28
C ASN A 37 -14.72 -6.45 1.85
N LEU A 38 -13.53 -5.85 1.80
CA LEU A 38 -13.34 -4.46 2.18
C LEU A 38 -13.89 -3.51 1.10
N ARG A 39 -14.42 -2.40 1.54
CA ARG A 39 -14.82 -1.33 0.64
C ARG A 39 -13.58 -0.70 0.00
N THR A 40 -13.76 -0.09 -1.14
CA THR A 40 -12.68 0.51 -1.91
C THR A 40 -11.94 1.62 -1.15
N ASP A 41 -12.68 2.37 -0.32
CA ASP A 41 -12.12 3.43 0.53
C ASP A 41 -11.44 2.89 1.80
N GLU A 42 -11.67 1.64 2.17
CA GLU A 42 -10.95 0.95 3.23
C GLU A 42 -9.61 0.38 2.70
N ILE A 43 -9.59 -0.09 1.46
CA ILE A 43 -8.36 -0.56 0.81
C ILE A 43 -7.47 0.64 0.43
N PHE A 44 -8.07 1.65 -0.22
CA PHE A 44 -7.39 2.86 -0.66
C PHE A 44 -8.07 4.09 -0.06
N PRO A 45 -7.73 4.50 1.15
CA PRO A 45 -8.32 5.69 1.79
C PRO A 45 -8.16 6.96 0.96
N ASP A 46 -9.08 7.91 1.12
CA ASP A 46 -8.99 9.22 0.44
C ASP A 46 -7.74 9.99 0.84
N LEU A 47 -7.24 9.74 2.05
CA LEU A 47 -6.06 10.38 2.61
C LEU A 47 -5.18 9.36 3.32
N LEU A 48 -3.94 9.24 2.87
CA LEU A 48 -2.90 8.46 3.54
C LEU A 48 -1.95 9.41 4.28
N ARG A 49 -1.64 9.08 5.52
CA ARG A 49 -0.66 9.78 6.35
C ARG A 49 0.16 8.76 7.13
N GLU A 50 1.44 9.01 7.27
CA GLU A 50 2.23 8.27 8.24
C GLU A 50 1.67 8.46 9.66
N PRO A 51 1.66 7.39 10.47
CA PRO A 51 1.41 7.51 11.90
C PRO A 51 2.44 8.45 12.51
N SER A 52 2.00 9.59 13.05
CA SER A 52 2.93 10.56 13.62
C SER A 52 3.56 10.05 14.91
N THR A 53 4.88 9.96 14.92
CA THR A 53 5.66 9.86 16.15
C THR A 53 6.07 11.27 16.59
N GLY A 54 5.44 11.81 17.63
CA GLY A 54 5.88 13.08 18.23
C GLY A 54 5.07 14.35 17.90
N GLY A 55 3.80 14.21 17.47
CA GLY A 55 2.85 15.33 17.47
C GLY A 55 2.84 16.23 16.24
N GLN A 56 3.77 16.11 15.30
CA GLN A 56 3.70 16.76 13.99
C GLN A 56 3.12 15.80 12.97
N GLN A 57 2.01 16.16 12.36
CA GLN A 57 1.42 15.37 11.28
C GLN A 57 2.26 15.55 10.02
N ALA A 58 2.78 14.46 9.49
CA ALA A 58 3.40 14.45 8.16
C ALA A 58 2.41 14.94 7.09
N PRO A 59 2.88 15.61 6.02
CA PRO A 59 2.04 15.92 4.87
C PRO A 59 1.35 14.66 4.38
N GLY A 60 0.04 14.76 4.10
CA GLY A 60 -0.72 13.61 3.64
C GLY A 60 -0.65 13.43 2.12
N TRP A 61 -1.04 12.25 1.66
CA TRP A 61 -1.23 11.90 0.26
C TRP A 61 -2.72 11.79 -0.04
N VAL A 62 -3.21 12.55 -0.99
CA VAL A 62 -4.63 12.63 -1.37
C VAL A 62 -4.88 11.75 -2.57
N ARG A 63 -5.84 10.82 -2.45
CA ARG A 63 -6.23 9.94 -3.55
C ARG A 63 -6.87 10.74 -4.68
N GLN A 64 -6.37 10.55 -5.88
CA GLN A 64 -6.89 11.16 -7.10
C GLN A 64 -7.87 10.25 -7.83
N GLY A 65 -7.64 8.94 -7.77
CA GLY A 65 -8.50 7.96 -8.41
C GLY A 65 -8.07 6.52 -8.16
N ILE A 66 -8.99 5.61 -8.47
CA ILE A 66 -8.80 4.17 -8.34
C ILE A 66 -9.02 3.53 -9.72
N VAL A 67 -8.22 2.53 -10.03
CA VAL A 67 -8.31 1.75 -11.26
C VAL A 67 -8.86 0.39 -10.93
N LYS A 68 -9.82 -0.06 -11.73
CA LYS A 68 -10.32 -1.43 -11.64
C LYS A 68 -9.18 -2.42 -11.80
N ASP A 69 -9.40 -3.61 -11.26
CA ASP A 69 -8.49 -4.76 -11.32
C ASP A 69 -7.76 -4.86 -12.64
N SER A 70 -6.51 -5.20 -12.55
CA SER A 70 -5.67 -5.37 -13.72
C SER A 70 -4.92 -6.67 -13.64
N ASP A 71 -4.67 -7.25 -14.79
CA ASP A 71 -3.70 -8.31 -14.97
C ASP A 71 -2.33 -7.88 -14.42
N CYS A 72 -1.69 -8.77 -13.64
CA CYS A 72 -0.41 -8.47 -12.99
C CYS A 72 0.67 -8.03 -13.99
N LYS A 73 0.72 -8.61 -15.18
CA LYS A 73 1.70 -8.25 -16.22
C LYS A 73 1.51 -6.83 -16.75
N LYS A 74 0.26 -6.34 -16.78
CA LYS A 74 -0.07 -5.02 -17.30
C LYS A 74 0.01 -3.93 -16.24
N ALA A 75 -0.23 -4.29 -14.97
CA ALA A 75 -0.28 -3.37 -13.85
C ALA A 75 1.09 -3.06 -13.25
N LEU A 76 2.01 -3.99 -13.36
CA LEU A 76 3.33 -3.92 -12.72
C LEU A 76 4.43 -3.63 -13.72
N MET A 77 5.50 -3.00 -13.27
CA MET A 77 6.70 -2.80 -14.07
C MET A 77 7.37 -4.16 -14.36
N PRO A 78 8.07 -4.33 -15.48
CA PRO A 78 8.51 -5.64 -15.98
C PRO A 78 9.24 -6.49 -14.95
N ARG A 79 10.13 -5.87 -14.15
CA ARG A 79 10.90 -6.58 -13.12
C ARG A 79 10.00 -7.19 -12.04
N LEU A 80 9.05 -6.43 -11.52
CA LEU A 80 8.09 -6.94 -10.52
C LEU A 80 7.06 -7.86 -11.17
N ALA A 81 6.60 -7.54 -12.39
CA ALA A 81 5.60 -8.34 -13.10
C ALA A 81 6.05 -9.80 -13.29
N SER A 82 7.32 -10.01 -13.70
CA SER A 82 7.89 -11.35 -13.86
C SER A 82 7.83 -12.13 -12.54
N VAL A 83 8.42 -11.56 -11.49
CA VAL A 83 8.50 -12.20 -10.17
C VAL A 83 7.12 -12.43 -9.56
N ALA A 84 6.20 -11.46 -9.70
CA ALA A 84 4.85 -11.57 -9.16
C ALA A 84 4.04 -12.68 -9.83
N VAL A 85 4.13 -12.82 -11.15
CA VAL A 85 3.44 -13.88 -11.90
C VAL A 85 4.00 -15.25 -11.55
N GLU A 86 5.32 -15.41 -11.45
CA GLU A 86 5.98 -16.63 -11.01
C GLU A 86 5.57 -17.04 -9.59
N ASN A 87 5.23 -16.06 -8.75
CA ASN A 87 4.76 -16.27 -7.38
C ASN A 87 3.23 -16.20 -7.25
N GLY A 88 2.47 -16.50 -8.30
CA GLY A 88 1.03 -16.72 -8.24
C GLY A 88 0.19 -15.45 -8.06
N CYS A 89 0.66 -14.30 -8.58
CA CYS A 89 -0.15 -13.08 -8.63
C CYS A 89 -1.41 -13.30 -9.47
N THR A 90 -2.57 -13.09 -8.87
CA THR A 90 -3.88 -13.30 -9.50
C THR A 90 -4.52 -12.00 -9.98
N THR A 91 -4.38 -10.92 -9.22
CA THR A 91 -4.93 -9.61 -9.57
C THR A 91 -4.15 -8.48 -8.89
N VAL A 92 -4.27 -7.28 -9.43
CA VAL A 92 -3.67 -6.05 -8.89
C VAL A 92 -4.72 -4.95 -8.85
N LEU A 93 -4.97 -4.43 -7.66
CA LEU A 93 -5.75 -3.21 -7.45
C LEU A 93 -4.80 -2.02 -7.40
N ARG A 94 -5.19 -0.87 -7.96
CA ARG A 94 -4.32 0.32 -8.01
C ARG A 94 -5.07 1.60 -7.69
N ALA A 95 -4.40 2.50 -6.98
CA ALA A 95 -4.87 3.88 -6.78
C ALA A 95 -3.73 4.87 -7.01
N THR A 96 -4.05 6.04 -7.54
CA THR A 96 -3.12 7.14 -7.71
C THR A 96 -3.35 8.19 -6.64
N TYR A 97 -2.27 8.61 -6.03
CA TYR A 97 -2.21 9.64 -5.00
C TYR A 97 -1.34 10.81 -5.46
N VAL A 98 -1.59 11.96 -4.88
CA VAL A 98 -0.74 13.16 -5.00
C VAL A 98 -0.48 13.68 -3.60
N ASP A 99 0.74 14.11 -3.32
CA ASP A 99 1.10 14.70 -2.05
C ASP A 99 0.34 16.02 -1.81
N ALA A 100 0.27 16.47 -0.56
CA ALA A 100 -0.46 17.69 -0.17
C ALA A 100 0.07 18.96 -0.85
N GLY A 101 1.33 18.96 -1.28
CA GLY A 101 1.95 20.06 -2.03
C GLY A 101 1.62 20.04 -3.53
N GLY A 102 1.09 18.94 -4.05
CA GLY A 102 0.83 18.76 -5.48
C GLY A 102 2.11 18.55 -6.31
N GLU A 103 3.21 18.22 -5.68
CA GLU A 103 4.54 18.14 -6.31
C GLU A 103 4.92 16.72 -6.72
N ALA A 104 4.48 15.74 -5.95
CA ALA A 104 4.73 14.34 -6.20
C ALA A 104 3.44 13.56 -6.47
N ALA A 105 3.48 12.67 -7.45
CA ALA A 105 2.44 11.68 -7.71
C ALA A 105 2.96 10.29 -7.43
N ALA A 106 2.06 9.42 -6.99
CA ALA A 106 2.35 8.02 -6.75
C ALA A 106 1.22 7.12 -7.25
N THR A 107 1.55 5.96 -7.79
CA THR A 107 0.60 4.86 -7.95
C THR A 107 0.95 3.76 -6.96
N VAL A 108 0.02 3.49 -6.05
CA VAL A 108 0.09 2.38 -5.08
C VAL A 108 -0.70 1.21 -5.64
N ALA A 109 -0.14 0.03 -5.54
CA ALA A 109 -0.78 -1.22 -5.95
C ALA A 109 -0.88 -2.18 -4.76
N LEU A 110 -2.01 -2.89 -4.68
CA LEU A 110 -2.19 -4.07 -3.85
C LEU A 110 -2.23 -5.29 -4.77
N CYS A 111 -1.18 -6.11 -4.73
CA CYS A 111 -1.11 -7.37 -5.45
C CYS A 111 -1.70 -8.48 -4.58
N VAL A 112 -2.57 -9.28 -5.16
CA VAL A 112 -3.15 -10.47 -4.52
C VAL A 112 -2.42 -11.70 -5.02
N LEU A 113 -1.84 -12.44 -4.11
CA LEU A 113 -1.03 -13.64 -4.36
C LEU A 113 -1.76 -14.89 -3.87
N GLY A 114 -1.20 -16.05 -4.14
CA GLY A 114 -1.79 -17.33 -3.69
C GLY A 114 -1.56 -17.60 -2.20
N SER A 115 -0.50 -17.05 -1.60
CA SER A 115 -0.14 -17.25 -0.19
C SER A 115 0.74 -16.15 0.38
N ASN A 116 0.80 -16.07 1.71
CA ASN A 116 1.71 -15.20 2.42
C ASN A 116 3.20 -15.51 2.12
N ASP A 117 3.56 -16.77 1.97
CA ASP A 117 4.95 -17.17 1.68
C ASP A 117 5.40 -16.66 0.32
N GLN A 118 4.51 -16.61 -0.66
CA GLN A 118 4.78 -16.03 -1.98
C GLN A 118 5.01 -14.52 -1.88
N ALA A 119 4.20 -13.79 -1.09
CA ALA A 119 4.40 -12.37 -0.84
C ALA A 119 5.79 -12.10 -0.22
N ARG A 120 6.15 -12.85 0.81
CA ARG A 120 7.45 -12.76 1.46
C ARG A 120 8.62 -13.15 0.55
N THR A 121 8.42 -14.06 -0.36
CA THR A 121 9.44 -14.45 -1.37
C THR A 121 9.74 -13.28 -2.29
N ILE A 122 8.73 -12.57 -2.76
CA ILE A 122 8.92 -11.38 -3.59
C ILE A 122 9.62 -10.27 -2.81
N GLU A 123 9.22 -10.02 -1.58
CA GLU A 123 9.83 -9.00 -0.73
C GLU A 123 11.33 -9.24 -0.51
N ARG A 124 11.74 -10.50 -0.35
CA ARG A 124 13.16 -10.88 -0.20
C ARG A 124 13.96 -10.85 -1.50
N SER A 125 13.34 -10.68 -2.65
CA SER A 125 14.01 -10.70 -3.97
C SER A 125 14.77 -9.41 -4.31
N GLY A 126 14.99 -8.50 -3.34
CA GLY A 126 15.65 -7.22 -3.55
C GLY A 126 14.75 -6.17 -4.22
N LEU A 127 13.43 -6.35 -4.16
CA LEU A 127 12.42 -5.41 -4.64
C LEU A 127 11.77 -4.61 -3.49
N SER A 128 12.14 -4.92 -2.25
CA SER A 128 11.62 -4.22 -1.07
C SER A 128 11.94 -2.73 -1.11
N VAL A 129 11.02 -1.92 -0.61
CA VAL A 129 11.16 -0.46 -0.52
C VAL A 129 12.37 -0.02 0.31
N VAL A 130 12.85 -0.86 1.21
CA VAL A 130 14.05 -0.64 2.03
C VAL A 130 15.33 -1.19 1.40
N ALA A 131 15.25 -1.81 0.22
CA ALA A 131 16.44 -2.26 -0.51
C ALA A 131 17.18 -1.08 -1.14
N ASP A 132 18.43 -1.32 -1.55
CA ASP A 132 19.22 -0.32 -2.24
C ASP A 132 18.67 -0.10 -3.66
N HIS A 133 18.03 1.05 -3.86
CA HIS A 133 17.48 1.55 -5.13
C HIS A 133 16.56 0.53 -5.87
N PRO A 134 15.44 0.08 -5.27
CA PRO A 134 14.55 -0.88 -5.91
C PRO A 134 13.88 -0.35 -7.20
N GLY A 135 13.70 0.97 -7.31
CA GLY A 135 13.12 1.64 -8.47
C GLY A 135 11.60 1.50 -8.62
N PRO A 136 11.02 2.02 -9.70
CA PRO A 136 9.60 1.94 -9.98
C PRO A 136 9.07 0.49 -10.06
N MET A 137 7.93 0.20 -9.43
CA MET A 137 7.35 -1.16 -9.36
C MET A 137 5.99 -1.28 -10.02
N VAL A 138 5.24 -0.18 -10.10
CA VAL A 138 3.87 -0.15 -10.61
C VAL A 138 3.80 0.71 -11.85
N VAL A 139 3.03 0.28 -12.85
CA VAL A 139 2.76 1.12 -14.02
C VAL A 139 1.90 2.31 -13.58
N PRO A 140 2.40 3.54 -13.70
CA PRO A 140 1.68 4.76 -13.37
C PRO A 140 0.32 4.88 -14.04
N VAL A 141 -0.65 5.40 -13.31
CA VAL A 141 -2.00 5.61 -13.83
C VAL A 141 -2.37 7.09 -13.72
N ALA A 142 -2.50 7.72 -14.87
CA ALA A 142 -3.03 9.07 -14.95
C ALA A 142 -4.51 9.13 -14.54
N VAL A 143 -4.89 10.18 -13.82
CA VAL A 143 -6.28 10.44 -13.46
C VAL A 143 -6.70 11.76 -14.13
N PRO A 144 -7.52 11.73 -15.17
CA PRO A 144 -7.91 12.93 -15.92
C PRO A 144 -8.60 13.97 -15.03
N LYS A 145 -8.35 15.25 -15.30
CA LYS A 145 -8.91 16.40 -14.59
C LYS A 145 -8.48 16.51 -13.12
N THR A 146 -7.37 15.89 -12.74
CA THR A 146 -6.75 15.99 -11.42
C THR A 146 -5.29 16.44 -11.53
N ALA A 147 -4.62 16.65 -10.40
CA ALA A 147 -3.18 16.92 -10.37
C ALA A 147 -2.32 15.76 -10.93
N ALA A 148 -2.88 14.54 -11.00
CA ALA A 148 -2.22 13.38 -11.59
C ALA A 148 -2.56 13.16 -13.08
N ALA A 149 -3.13 14.15 -13.79
CA ALA A 149 -3.51 13.99 -15.19
C ALA A 149 -2.31 13.71 -16.13
N GLY A 150 -1.13 14.23 -15.79
CA GLY A 150 0.12 14.01 -16.53
C GLY A 150 0.95 12.82 -16.06
N TRP A 151 0.51 12.11 -15.02
CA TRP A 151 1.27 11.02 -14.40
C TRP A 151 1.47 9.84 -15.35
N ARG A 152 2.72 9.46 -15.59
CA ARG A 152 3.10 8.44 -16.57
C ARG A 152 4.42 7.75 -16.21
N THR A 153 4.71 6.64 -16.88
CA THR A 153 5.87 5.78 -16.59
C THR A 153 7.22 6.51 -16.63
N SER A 154 7.39 7.47 -17.55
CA SER A 154 8.63 8.23 -17.66
C SER A 154 8.90 9.17 -16.49
N LEU A 155 7.93 9.41 -15.63
CA LEU A 155 8.04 10.23 -14.42
C LEU A 155 8.29 9.39 -13.15
N GLY A 156 8.28 8.06 -13.26
CA GLY A 156 8.56 7.19 -12.11
C GLY A 156 10.06 7.17 -11.79
N HIS A 157 10.43 7.65 -10.60
CA HIS A 157 11.83 7.73 -10.14
C HIS A 157 12.10 6.87 -8.91
N GLY A 158 11.14 6.70 -8.01
CA GLY A 158 11.25 5.87 -6.80
C GLY A 158 10.21 4.78 -6.77
N GLY A 159 10.40 3.79 -5.91
CA GLY A 159 9.45 2.70 -5.74
C GLY A 159 9.94 1.62 -4.77
N GLY A 160 9.27 0.50 -4.81
CA GLY A 160 9.58 -0.68 -4.00
C GLY A 160 8.33 -1.48 -3.67
N THR A 161 8.52 -2.55 -2.90
CA THR A 161 7.47 -3.44 -2.42
C THR A 161 7.53 -3.62 -0.92
N MET A 162 6.40 -3.98 -0.31
CA MET A 162 6.27 -4.31 1.11
C MET A 162 5.08 -5.24 1.32
N SER A 163 5.19 -6.18 2.26
CA SER A 163 4.01 -6.93 2.73
C SER A 163 3.17 -6.05 3.65
N PRO A 164 1.93 -5.70 3.26
CA PRO A 164 1.12 -4.75 4.03
C PRO A 164 0.47 -5.37 5.28
N THR A 165 0.52 -6.70 5.42
CA THR A 165 0.01 -7.46 6.57
C THR A 165 0.98 -8.55 6.95
N LEU A 166 0.97 -8.96 8.23
CA LEU A 166 1.85 -10.04 8.69
C LEU A 166 1.47 -11.42 8.14
N PHE A 167 0.20 -11.65 7.82
CA PHE A 167 -0.34 -12.99 7.53
C PHE A 167 -1.17 -13.07 6.25
N GLY A 168 -1.22 -12.02 5.43
CA GLY A 168 -2.05 -11.98 4.21
C GLY A 168 -1.29 -12.36 2.93
N PRO A 169 -1.99 -12.85 1.90
CA PRO A 169 -1.42 -13.14 0.59
C PRO A 169 -1.25 -11.84 -0.24
N TYR A 170 -0.79 -10.77 0.40
CA TYR A 170 -0.74 -9.44 -0.19
C TYR A 170 0.67 -8.92 -0.30
N LEU A 171 0.93 -8.22 -1.40
CA LEU A 171 2.11 -7.43 -1.61
C LEU A 171 1.67 -6.02 -2.02
N ALA A 172 2.06 -5.03 -1.25
CA ALA A 172 1.96 -3.64 -1.67
C ALA A 172 3.16 -3.28 -2.53
N ALA A 173 2.93 -2.50 -3.59
CA ALA A 173 3.97 -2.01 -4.47
C ALA A 173 3.70 -0.56 -4.84
N ILE A 174 4.75 0.20 -5.16
CA ILE A 174 4.62 1.64 -5.41
C ILE A 174 5.54 2.11 -6.53
N THR A 175 5.11 3.17 -7.22
CA THR A 175 5.93 4.04 -8.05
C THR A 175 5.64 5.48 -7.69
N VAL A 176 6.68 6.26 -7.43
CA VAL A 176 6.59 7.69 -7.08
C VAL A 176 7.47 8.51 -8.02
N GLY A 177 7.06 9.73 -8.30
CA GLY A 177 7.82 10.71 -9.05
C GLY A 177 7.13 12.07 -9.11
N PRO A 178 7.68 13.04 -9.86
CA PRO A 178 7.10 14.38 -9.97
C PRO A 178 5.76 14.37 -10.69
N THR A 179 4.86 15.28 -10.33
CA THR A 179 3.61 15.53 -11.07
C THR A 179 3.89 16.24 -12.39
N ASP A 180 4.89 17.11 -12.40
CA ASP A 180 5.31 17.92 -13.56
C ASP A 180 6.85 17.86 -13.71
N PRO A 181 7.35 17.27 -14.82
CA PRO A 181 8.79 17.16 -15.05
C PRO A 181 9.45 18.51 -15.38
N ASP A 182 8.65 19.47 -15.84
CA ASP A 182 9.14 20.78 -16.27
C ASP A 182 9.04 21.82 -15.16
N ARG A 183 8.51 21.43 -14.00
CA ARG A 183 8.38 22.32 -12.85
C ARG A 183 9.75 22.78 -12.36
N ARG A 184 10.14 23.94 -12.80
CA ARG A 184 11.29 24.64 -12.25
C ARG A 184 10.90 25.21 -10.90
N TYR A 185 11.52 24.70 -9.85
CA TYR A 185 11.35 25.23 -8.48
C TYR A 185 11.83 26.68 -8.41
N GLY A 186 10.93 27.59 -8.76
CA GLY A 186 11.06 29.03 -8.59
C GLY A 186 11.97 29.74 -9.58
N ASN A 187 11.66 31.00 -9.84
CA ASN A 187 12.54 31.99 -10.45
C ASN A 187 13.54 32.57 -9.42
N LEU A 188 14.00 31.75 -8.46
CA LEU A 188 15.04 32.17 -7.55
C LEU A 188 16.35 32.32 -8.35
N PRO A 189 17.14 33.38 -8.11
CA PRO A 189 18.40 33.57 -8.79
C PRO A 189 19.35 32.41 -8.43
N GLY A 190 19.63 31.57 -9.42
CA GLY A 190 20.46 30.37 -9.29
C GLY A 190 19.64 29.06 -9.36
N GLU A 191 20.29 28.02 -9.85
CA GLU A 191 19.70 26.68 -9.78
C GLU A 191 19.56 26.27 -8.30
N TRP A 192 18.33 26.02 -7.88
CA TRP A 192 18.12 25.33 -6.62
C TRP A 192 18.64 23.90 -6.76
N LYS A 193 19.77 23.61 -6.19
CA LYS A 193 20.27 22.25 -6.03
C LYS A 193 19.82 21.78 -4.66
N SER A 194 18.89 20.83 -4.64
CA SER A 194 18.67 20.06 -3.42
C SER A 194 20.03 19.56 -2.95
N SER A 195 20.44 19.91 -1.77
CA SER A 195 21.69 19.64 -1.06
C SER A 195 22.54 18.44 -1.53
N GLY A 196 22.85 18.33 -2.83
CA GLY A 196 23.72 17.31 -3.41
C GLY A 196 23.21 15.88 -3.41
N GLN A 197 22.01 15.63 -2.93
CA GLN A 197 21.38 14.30 -2.98
C GLN A 197 20.82 14.04 -4.38
N PRO A 198 21.05 12.86 -4.96
CA PRO A 198 20.41 12.46 -6.19
C PRO A 198 18.89 12.56 -6.05
N GLU A 199 18.20 13.07 -7.06
CA GLU A 199 16.74 13.19 -7.09
C GLU A 199 16.03 11.84 -6.80
N SER A 200 16.63 10.75 -7.22
CA SER A 200 16.18 9.38 -6.95
C SER A 200 16.06 9.08 -5.45
N LEU A 201 16.90 9.64 -4.59
CA LEU A 201 16.81 9.41 -3.14
C LEU A 201 15.60 10.09 -2.50
N VAL A 202 15.22 11.27 -3.01
CA VAL A 202 14.01 11.97 -2.53
C VAL A 202 12.77 11.12 -2.82
N TYR A 203 12.64 10.64 -4.06
CA TYR A 203 11.48 9.80 -4.43
C TYR A 203 11.52 8.42 -3.78
N GLN A 204 12.72 7.90 -3.45
CA GLN A 204 12.83 6.68 -2.67
C GLN A 204 12.33 6.86 -1.24
N SER A 205 12.68 7.96 -0.58
CA SER A 205 12.14 8.30 0.75
C SER A 205 10.62 8.44 0.71
N LEU A 206 10.08 9.21 -0.24
CA LEU A 206 8.64 9.36 -0.42
C LEU A 206 7.93 8.03 -0.70
N SER A 207 8.59 7.10 -1.42
CA SER A 207 8.06 5.75 -1.66
C SER A 207 7.96 4.97 -0.36
N THR A 208 8.99 5.05 0.48
CA THR A 208 9.04 4.39 1.78
C THR A 208 7.92 4.89 2.68
N ASP A 209 7.83 6.20 2.86
CA ASP A 209 6.84 6.84 3.74
C ASP A 209 5.40 6.51 3.31
N LEU A 210 5.09 6.65 2.02
CA LEU A 210 3.75 6.37 1.51
C LEU A 210 3.40 4.89 1.59
N LEU A 211 4.36 3.99 1.32
CA LEU A 211 4.11 2.57 1.38
C LEU A 211 3.90 2.09 2.82
N PHE A 212 4.61 2.66 3.80
CA PHE A 212 4.35 2.44 5.22
C PHE A 212 2.96 2.95 5.63
N ALA A 213 2.59 4.16 5.21
CA ALA A 213 1.28 4.74 5.48
C ALA A 213 0.15 3.86 4.91
N PHE A 214 0.30 3.39 3.66
CA PHE A 214 -0.63 2.48 3.03
C PHE A 214 -0.72 1.14 3.75
N SER A 215 0.42 0.52 4.04
CA SER A 215 0.48 -0.77 4.71
C SER A 215 -0.17 -0.72 6.09
N HIS A 216 0.12 0.31 6.88
CA HIS A 216 -0.51 0.50 8.18
C HIS A 216 -2.04 0.68 8.06
N SER A 217 -2.49 1.47 7.08
CA SER A 217 -3.93 1.69 6.86
C SER A 217 -4.65 0.41 6.45
N PHE A 218 -4.05 -0.36 5.54
CA PHE A 218 -4.61 -1.62 5.05
C PHE A 218 -4.64 -2.69 6.16
N ASP A 219 -3.54 -2.84 6.91
CA ASP A 219 -3.46 -3.77 8.04
C ASP A 219 -4.54 -3.48 9.09
N LYS A 220 -4.72 -2.20 9.44
CA LYS A 220 -5.79 -1.75 10.31
C LYS A 220 -7.19 -2.09 9.78
N ALA A 221 -7.42 -1.95 8.49
CA ALA A 221 -8.70 -2.29 7.87
C ALA A 221 -8.96 -3.80 7.89
N VAL A 222 -7.93 -4.61 7.67
CA VAL A 222 -8.01 -6.08 7.72
C VAL A 222 -8.22 -6.58 9.15
N ASP A 223 -7.57 -5.99 10.13
CA ASP A 223 -7.71 -6.34 11.54
C ASP A 223 -9.02 -5.82 12.18
N GLY A 224 -9.76 -4.93 11.49
CA GLY A 224 -10.99 -4.33 11.98
C GLY A 224 -10.80 -3.35 13.15
N ARG A 225 -9.62 -2.72 13.25
CA ARG A 225 -9.25 -1.76 14.31
C ARG A 225 -9.21 -0.33 13.81
#